data_a10686040d9efb57021dccdb12f4de60
#
_entry.id   a10686040d9efb57021dccdb12f4de60
#
_cell.length_a   1.000
_cell.length_b   1.000
_cell.length_c   1.000
_cell.angle_alpha   90.00
_cell.angle_beta   90.00
_cell.angle_gamma   90.00
#
_symmetry.space_group_name_H-M   'P 1'
#
loop_
_entity.id
_entity.type
_entity.pdbx_description
1 polymer ?
#
loop_
_entity_poly.entity_id
_entity_poly.type
_entity_poly.pdbx_seq_one_letter_code
_entity_poly.pdbx_strand_id
1 'polypeptide(L)'
;MGPTKWAIMDPRLIALAITAAGAAPAAVIIPSESAAAWKAVADRLHSTVIEVRGRAAASARADGAQEMETISFGTGVLIGNGLAVTTLHAVAQASATGKMTPLQDVQVLVPDLGSVDARVIAGAPELDVAILALPEPAASVEGAPFASEAPLAGESLVAMGAGDGSVNVLGVVVASVSGDLFTLLSKRAMDSRFWGGPLFDSRGRLAGIQLTSVGSSKAVSARTIQRLLDQRGLNRNSPARH
;
A
#
# COMPACT_ATOMS: atom_id res chain seq x y z
N MET A 1 25.37 40.13 -20.21
CA MET A 1 24.80 39.01 -19.46
C MET A 1 23.52 38.59 -20.18
N GLY A 2 23.58 37.51 -20.96
CA GLY A 2 22.46 37.03 -21.77
C GLY A 2 21.72 35.93 -21.02
N PRO A 3 20.40 35.71 -21.24
CA PRO A 3 19.61 34.73 -20.53
C PRO A 3 19.98 33.31 -20.95
N THR A 4 20.20 32.47 -19.94
CA THR A 4 20.49 31.04 -20.07
C THR A 4 19.27 30.35 -20.69
N LYS A 5 19.41 29.80 -21.89
CA LYS A 5 18.40 28.98 -22.56
C LYS A 5 18.31 27.64 -21.80
N TRP A 6 17.19 27.38 -21.13
CA TRP A 6 16.84 26.05 -20.64
C TRP A 6 16.49 25.18 -21.86
N ALA A 7 17.27 24.15 -22.09
CA ALA A 7 16.95 23.12 -23.05
C ALA A 7 15.75 22.33 -22.55
N ILE A 8 14.68 22.34 -23.34
CA ILE A 8 13.49 21.48 -23.09
C ILE A 8 13.95 20.06 -23.40
N MET A 9 14.14 19.28 -22.33
CA MET A 9 14.45 17.86 -22.45
C MET A 9 13.19 17.11 -22.92
N ASP A 10 13.36 16.29 -23.96
CA ASP A 10 12.32 15.43 -24.53
C ASP A 10 11.67 14.57 -23.41
N PRO A 11 10.36 14.65 -23.18
CA PRO A 11 9.69 13.90 -22.11
C PRO A 11 9.65 12.38 -22.34
N ARG A 12 10.24 11.88 -23.43
CA ARG A 12 10.23 10.46 -23.80
C ARG A 12 11.39 9.64 -23.23
N LEU A 13 12.42 10.30 -22.65
CA LEU A 13 13.61 9.62 -22.14
C LEU A 13 13.98 10.15 -20.74
N ILE A 14 13.42 9.59 -19.69
CA ILE A 14 14.02 9.67 -18.35
C ILE A 14 14.77 8.36 -18.12
N ALA A 15 16.05 8.35 -18.46
CA ALA A 15 16.96 7.30 -18.04
C ALA A 15 17.49 7.65 -16.66
N LEU A 16 17.12 6.88 -15.64
CA LEU A 16 17.71 6.97 -14.32
C LEU A 16 18.81 5.92 -14.21
N ALA A 17 20.05 6.38 -14.06
CA ALA A 17 21.19 5.49 -13.85
C ALA A 17 21.23 5.01 -12.39
N ILE A 18 21.10 3.72 -12.17
CA ILE A 18 21.29 3.07 -10.88
C ILE A 18 22.67 2.41 -10.89
N THR A 19 23.60 2.92 -10.12
CA THR A 19 24.93 2.30 -9.94
C THR A 19 24.86 1.22 -8.86
N ALA A 20 24.83 -0.04 -9.26
CA ALA A 20 25.30 -1.14 -8.44
C ALA A 20 26.80 -1.34 -8.70
N ALA A 21 27.58 -1.66 -7.69
CA ALA A 21 29.04 -1.77 -7.79
C ALA A 21 29.44 -2.72 -8.94
N GLY A 22 30.03 -2.16 -10.02
CA GLY A 22 30.67 -2.91 -11.08
C GLY A 22 29.88 -3.20 -12.37
N ALA A 23 28.60 -2.80 -12.47
CA ALA A 23 27.83 -2.93 -13.71
C ALA A 23 27.49 -1.56 -14.30
N ALA A 24 27.55 -1.43 -15.61
CA ALA A 24 27.07 -0.23 -16.30
C ALA A 24 25.58 -0.01 -15.97
N PRO A 25 25.14 1.24 -15.77
CA PRO A 25 23.76 1.53 -15.42
C PRO A 25 22.82 1.06 -16.55
N ALA A 26 21.99 0.07 -16.26
CA ALA A 26 20.92 -0.28 -17.16
C ALA A 26 19.89 0.86 -17.13
N ALA A 27 19.58 1.43 -18.29
CA ALA A 27 18.50 2.40 -18.41
C ALA A 27 17.18 1.68 -18.09
N VAL A 28 16.53 2.05 -17.00
CA VAL A 28 15.20 1.55 -16.69
C VAL A 28 14.22 2.25 -17.61
N ILE A 29 13.82 1.55 -18.66
CA ILE A 29 12.76 2.02 -19.57
C ILE A 29 11.44 1.71 -18.86
N ILE A 30 10.73 2.74 -18.42
CA ILE A 30 9.34 2.59 -17.94
C ILE A 30 8.49 2.42 -19.20
N PRO A 31 7.94 1.23 -19.48
CA PRO A 31 7.18 1.00 -20.71
C PRO A 31 5.99 1.94 -20.76
N SER A 32 5.76 2.55 -21.93
CA SER A 32 4.54 3.33 -22.19
C SER A 32 3.32 2.42 -22.41
N GLU A 33 3.54 1.14 -22.35
CA GLU A 33 2.68 0.11 -22.95
C GLU A 33 1.41 -0.18 -22.22
N SER A 34 0.94 0.55 -21.26
CA SER A 34 -0.10 -0.19 -20.62
C SER A 34 -1.19 0.59 -19.89
N ALA A 35 -1.44 1.81 -20.21
CA ALA A 35 -2.58 2.52 -19.60
C ALA A 35 -3.88 1.70 -19.72
N ALA A 36 -4.11 1.02 -20.86
CA ALA A 36 -5.26 0.16 -21.03
C ALA A 36 -5.18 -1.16 -20.25
N ALA A 37 -4.01 -1.81 -20.22
CA ALA A 37 -3.80 -3.03 -19.45
C ALA A 37 -3.88 -2.76 -17.95
N TRP A 38 -3.28 -1.66 -17.48
CA TRP A 38 -3.37 -1.23 -16.10
C TRP A 38 -4.79 -0.86 -15.69
N LYS A 39 -5.54 -0.20 -16.58
CA LYS A 39 -6.94 0.08 -16.36
C LYS A 39 -7.75 -1.21 -16.19
N ALA A 40 -7.53 -2.21 -17.02
CA ALA A 40 -8.23 -3.50 -16.92
C ALA A 40 -7.93 -4.23 -15.59
N VAL A 41 -6.69 -4.17 -15.09
CA VAL A 41 -6.33 -4.70 -13.76
C VAL A 41 -7.05 -3.89 -12.68
N ALA A 42 -7.04 -2.57 -12.77
CA ALA A 42 -7.67 -1.69 -11.80
C ALA A 42 -9.20 -1.89 -11.77
N ASP A 43 -9.85 -1.95 -12.92
CA ASP A 43 -11.30 -2.17 -13.03
C ASP A 43 -11.75 -3.50 -12.42
N ARG A 44 -10.89 -4.53 -12.48
CA ARG A 44 -11.17 -5.85 -11.90
C ARG A 44 -10.97 -5.88 -10.39
N LEU A 45 -10.02 -5.12 -9.87
CA LEU A 45 -9.56 -5.24 -8.49
C LEU A 45 -9.93 -4.04 -7.61
N HIS A 46 -10.64 -3.03 -8.14
CA HIS A 46 -10.99 -1.83 -7.38
C HIS A 46 -11.78 -2.15 -6.11
N SER A 47 -12.64 -3.17 -6.14
CA SER A 47 -13.43 -3.60 -4.98
C SER A 47 -12.58 -4.18 -3.83
N THR A 48 -11.34 -4.58 -4.12
CA THR A 48 -10.41 -5.07 -3.09
C THR A 48 -9.60 -3.95 -2.43
N VAL A 49 -9.62 -2.73 -3.00
CA VAL A 49 -8.83 -1.59 -2.49
C VAL A 49 -9.69 -0.76 -1.57
N ILE A 50 -9.26 -0.62 -0.33
CA ILE A 50 -10.00 0.05 0.74
C ILE A 50 -9.27 1.29 1.22
N GLU A 51 -10.01 2.33 1.58
CA GLU A 51 -9.47 3.46 2.32
C GLU A 51 -9.47 3.13 3.81
N VAL A 52 -8.34 3.36 4.48
CA VAL A 52 -8.17 3.09 5.90
C VAL A 52 -8.10 4.41 6.64
N ARG A 53 -8.89 4.54 7.71
CA ARG A 53 -8.94 5.72 8.58
C ARG A 53 -8.72 5.28 10.02
N GLY A 54 -7.66 5.80 10.63
CA GLY A 54 -7.40 5.61 12.04
C GLY A 54 -7.78 6.85 12.84
N ARG A 55 -8.44 6.65 14.00
CA ARG A 55 -8.77 7.72 14.94
C ARG A 55 -8.17 7.43 16.30
N ALA A 56 -7.57 8.43 16.92
CA ALA A 56 -7.23 8.39 18.33
C ALA A 56 -8.25 9.18 19.14
N ALA A 57 -8.38 8.82 20.40
CA ALA A 57 -9.06 9.70 21.34
C ALA A 57 -8.25 10.99 21.48
N ALA A 58 -8.88 12.13 21.23
CA ALA A 58 -8.29 13.41 21.57
C ALA A 58 -8.08 13.49 23.08
N SER A 59 -7.02 14.17 23.50
CA SER A 59 -6.84 14.54 24.91
C SER A 59 -8.10 15.28 25.39
N ALA A 60 -8.60 14.89 26.58
CA ALA A 60 -9.79 15.45 27.16
C ALA A 60 -9.73 17.00 27.15
N ARG A 61 -10.70 17.64 26.53
CA ARG A 61 -10.91 19.08 26.66
C ARG A 61 -11.31 19.42 28.10
N ALA A 62 -11.07 20.66 28.49
CA ALA A 62 -11.43 21.16 29.81
C ALA A 62 -12.95 21.07 30.14
N ASP A 63 -13.81 20.88 29.12
CA ASP A 63 -15.25 20.68 29.22
C ASP A 63 -15.70 19.23 29.34
N GLY A 64 -14.75 18.27 29.34
CA GLY A 64 -15.02 16.83 29.46
C GLY A 64 -15.49 16.16 28.16
N ALA A 65 -15.62 16.88 27.05
CA ALA A 65 -15.94 16.28 25.77
C ALA A 65 -14.68 15.64 25.16
N GLN A 66 -14.78 14.39 24.77
CA GLN A 66 -13.75 13.72 23.97
C GLN A 66 -14.02 14.00 22.50
N GLU A 67 -13.15 14.80 21.89
CA GLU A 67 -13.17 14.98 20.44
C GLU A 67 -12.31 13.90 19.80
N MET A 68 -12.90 13.06 18.95
CA MET A 68 -12.15 12.06 18.18
C MET A 68 -11.49 12.76 17.01
N GLU A 69 -10.17 12.81 17.00
CA GLU A 69 -9.41 13.38 15.89
C GLU A 69 -8.97 12.28 14.92
N THR A 70 -9.14 12.51 13.63
CA THR A 70 -8.58 11.63 12.62
C THR A 70 -7.07 11.88 12.56
N ILE A 71 -6.29 10.87 12.92
CA ILE A 71 -4.84 10.99 12.99
C ILE A 71 -4.18 10.49 11.72
N SER A 72 -4.79 9.56 11.01
CA SER A 72 -4.11 8.82 9.97
C SER A 72 -5.04 8.40 8.85
N PHE A 73 -4.53 8.48 7.63
CA PHE A 73 -5.16 7.97 6.43
C PHE A 73 -4.19 7.07 5.69
N GLY A 74 -4.73 6.06 5.04
CA GLY A 74 -3.97 5.18 4.19
C GLY A 74 -4.87 4.34 3.31
N THR A 75 -4.27 3.49 2.55
CA THR A 75 -4.94 2.48 1.74
C THR A 75 -4.68 1.11 2.33
N GLY A 76 -5.56 0.20 2.09
CA GLY A 76 -5.40 -1.22 2.36
C GLY A 76 -5.88 -2.06 1.20
N VAL A 77 -5.67 -3.36 1.31
CA VAL A 77 -6.15 -4.33 0.35
C VAL A 77 -6.84 -5.49 1.06
N LEU A 78 -8.04 -5.83 0.61
CA LEU A 78 -8.74 -7.04 1.04
C LEU A 78 -8.02 -8.27 0.50
N ILE A 79 -7.77 -9.25 1.37
CA ILE A 79 -7.05 -10.49 1.03
C ILE A 79 -7.91 -11.74 1.20
N GLY A 80 -9.20 -11.54 1.45
CA GLY A 80 -10.20 -12.61 1.63
C GLY A 80 -10.45 -12.97 3.08
N ASN A 81 -11.57 -13.63 3.32
CA ASN A 81 -12.03 -14.13 4.64
C ASN A 81 -12.09 -13.06 5.73
N GLY A 82 -12.54 -11.86 5.39
CA GLY A 82 -12.61 -10.74 6.31
C GLY A 82 -11.25 -10.20 6.73
N LEU A 83 -10.19 -10.49 6.00
CA LEU A 83 -8.86 -9.96 6.27
C LEU A 83 -8.48 -8.87 5.28
N ALA A 84 -7.80 -7.85 5.80
CA ALA A 84 -7.15 -6.83 4.98
C ALA A 84 -5.74 -6.55 5.47
N VAL A 85 -4.91 -6.05 4.56
CA VAL A 85 -3.53 -5.62 4.83
C VAL A 85 -3.39 -4.14 4.57
N THR A 86 -2.70 -3.44 5.45
CA THR A 86 -2.34 -2.02 5.33
C THR A 86 -0.99 -1.75 6.01
N THR A 87 -0.55 -0.50 6.04
CA THR A 87 0.61 -0.12 6.86
C THR A 87 0.23 0.02 8.33
N LEU A 88 1.18 -0.31 9.21
CA LEU A 88 0.98 -0.17 10.65
C LEU A 88 0.77 1.31 11.05
N HIS A 89 1.46 2.24 10.39
CA HIS A 89 1.29 3.67 10.64
C HIS A 89 -0.12 4.20 10.30
N ALA A 90 -0.88 3.52 9.45
CA ALA A 90 -2.27 3.89 9.16
C ALA A 90 -3.21 3.56 10.32
N VAL A 91 -2.82 2.63 11.21
CA VAL A 91 -3.71 2.06 12.23
C VAL A 91 -3.10 2.00 13.62
N ALA A 92 -1.92 2.57 13.81
CA ALA A 92 -1.24 2.62 15.09
C ALA A 92 -0.48 3.94 15.26
N GLN A 93 -0.34 4.37 16.49
CA GLN A 93 0.39 5.57 16.89
C GLN A 93 1.68 5.18 17.61
N ALA A 94 2.78 5.84 17.27
CA ALA A 94 4.03 5.68 17.98
C ALA A 94 3.99 6.47 19.31
N SER A 95 4.35 5.83 20.41
CA SER A 95 4.59 6.50 21.69
C SER A 95 5.93 7.25 21.65
N ALA A 96 6.17 8.11 22.65
CA ALA A 96 7.46 8.79 22.83
C ALA A 96 8.66 7.81 22.95
N THR A 97 8.41 6.56 23.33
CA THR A 97 9.42 5.49 23.43
C THR A 97 9.55 4.66 22.15
N GLY A 98 8.83 5.05 21.07
CA GLY A 98 8.85 4.33 19.79
C GLY A 98 7.97 3.07 19.77
N LYS A 99 7.24 2.76 20.85
CA LYS A 99 6.31 1.62 20.87
C LYS A 99 5.06 1.98 20.05
N MET A 100 4.71 1.14 19.10
CA MET A 100 3.47 1.26 18.33
C MET A 100 2.29 0.73 19.16
N THR A 101 1.25 1.53 19.27
CA THR A 101 0.00 1.17 19.94
C THR A 101 -1.14 1.30 18.92
N PRO A 102 -1.96 0.27 18.72
CA PRO A 102 -3.11 0.35 17.82
C PRO A 102 -4.02 1.52 18.22
N LEU A 103 -4.58 2.19 17.21
CA LEU A 103 -5.58 3.22 17.40
C LEU A 103 -6.87 2.60 17.95
N GLN A 104 -7.64 3.38 18.69
CA GLN A 104 -8.87 2.88 19.32
C GLN A 104 -9.94 2.57 18.26
N ASP A 105 -10.08 3.46 17.28
CA ASP A 105 -11.04 3.32 16.20
C ASP A 105 -10.31 3.23 14.88
N VAL A 106 -10.48 2.11 14.19
CA VAL A 106 -10.04 1.91 12.83
C VAL A 106 -11.27 1.66 11.98
N GLN A 107 -11.49 2.52 11.02
CA GLN A 107 -12.56 2.39 10.03
C GLN A 107 -11.97 2.15 8.66
N VAL A 108 -12.63 1.34 7.87
CA VAL A 108 -12.31 1.13 6.46
C VAL A 108 -13.51 1.47 5.59
N LEU A 109 -13.26 2.20 4.52
CA LEU A 109 -14.25 2.44 3.48
C LEU A 109 -14.07 1.36 2.40
N VAL A 110 -15.02 0.44 2.36
CA VAL A 110 -15.06 -0.65 1.38
C VAL A 110 -15.93 -0.20 0.21
N PRO A 111 -15.45 -0.28 -1.04
CA PRO A 111 -16.26 0.06 -2.21
C PRO A 111 -17.61 -0.67 -2.17
N ASP A 112 -18.67 0.03 -2.55
CA ASP A 112 -20.06 -0.46 -2.61
C ASP A 112 -20.69 -0.86 -1.25
N LEU A 113 -19.93 -0.97 -0.18
CA LEU A 113 -20.44 -1.31 1.16
C LEU A 113 -20.42 -0.13 2.13
N GLY A 114 -19.61 0.89 1.87
CA GLY A 114 -19.45 2.02 2.76
C GLY A 114 -18.44 1.81 3.89
N SER A 115 -18.58 2.57 4.98
CA SER A 115 -17.65 2.53 6.11
C SER A 115 -18.02 1.40 7.07
N VAL A 116 -17.03 0.59 7.44
CA VAL A 116 -17.15 -0.47 8.44
C VAL A 116 -16.01 -0.35 9.47
N ASP A 117 -16.26 -0.76 10.70
CA ASP A 117 -15.25 -0.81 11.73
C ASP A 117 -14.32 -1.99 11.48
N ALA A 118 -13.02 -1.78 11.64
CA ALA A 118 -12.01 -2.82 11.48
C ALA A 118 -11.20 -2.97 12.76
N ARG A 119 -10.74 -4.19 13.02
CA ARG A 119 -9.91 -4.47 14.19
C ARG A 119 -8.50 -4.86 13.76
N VAL A 120 -7.48 -4.23 14.34
CA VAL A 120 -6.08 -4.63 14.16
C VAL A 120 -5.86 -5.93 14.91
N ILE A 121 -5.57 -7.01 14.20
CA ILE A 121 -5.38 -8.37 14.79
C ILE A 121 -3.93 -8.81 14.79
N ALA A 122 -3.08 -8.21 13.95
CA ALA A 122 -1.65 -8.45 13.94
C ALA A 122 -0.91 -7.23 13.40
N GLY A 123 0.35 -7.05 13.81
CA GLY A 123 1.26 -6.04 13.30
C GLY A 123 2.69 -6.55 13.24
N ALA A 124 3.46 -6.04 12.31
CA ALA A 124 4.91 -6.25 12.14
C ALA A 124 5.58 -4.86 12.02
N PRO A 125 5.97 -4.27 13.17
CA PRO A 125 6.53 -2.90 13.19
C PRO A 125 7.80 -2.75 12.34
N GLU A 126 8.63 -3.78 12.27
CA GLU A 126 9.84 -3.84 11.48
C GLU A 126 9.62 -3.78 9.96
N LEU A 127 8.39 -4.13 9.53
CA LEU A 127 7.96 -4.13 8.13
C LEU A 127 6.93 -3.04 7.84
N ASP A 128 6.49 -2.29 8.86
CA ASP A 128 5.37 -1.34 8.77
C ASP A 128 4.09 -1.99 8.19
N VAL A 129 3.76 -3.21 8.61
CA VAL A 129 2.59 -3.96 8.13
C VAL A 129 1.60 -4.20 9.25
N ALA A 130 0.31 -4.03 8.97
CA ALA A 130 -0.79 -4.41 9.84
C ALA A 130 -1.80 -5.30 9.12
N ILE A 131 -2.37 -6.25 9.86
CA ILE A 131 -3.47 -7.10 9.42
C ILE A 131 -4.72 -6.67 10.16
N LEU A 132 -5.79 -6.43 9.40
CA LEU A 132 -7.09 -6.04 9.90
C LEU A 132 -8.08 -7.21 9.76
N ALA A 133 -8.96 -7.35 10.73
CA ALA A 133 -10.17 -8.16 10.63
C ALA A 133 -11.38 -7.25 10.39
N LEU A 134 -12.21 -7.59 9.43
CA LEU A 134 -13.42 -6.88 9.06
C LEU A 134 -14.66 -7.74 9.39
N PRO A 135 -15.74 -7.10 9.84
CA PRO A 135 -17.01 -7.79 10.05
C PRO A 135 -17.75 -8.06 8.73
N GLU A 136 -18.83 -8.83 8.81
CA GLU A 136 -19.80 -8.90 7.71
C GLU A 136 -20.52 -7.55 7.51
N PRO A 137 -20.88 -7.15 6.27
CA PRO A 137 -20.74 -7.94 5.05
C PRO A 137 -19.36 -7.84 4.35
N ALA A 138 -18.45 -7.02 4.87
CA ALA A 138 -17.13 -6.81 4.26
C ALA A 138 -16.28 -8.08 4.22
N ALA A 139 -16.49 -9.00 5.19
CA ALA A 139 -15.80 -10.29 5.23
C ALA A 139 -16.12 -11.21 4.04
N SER A 140 -17.27 -11.01 3.40
CA SER A 140 -17.69 -11.79 2.23
C SER A 140 -17.10 -11.27 0.91
N VAL A 141 -16.43 -10.12 0.90
CA VAL A 141 -15.79 -9.58 -0.32
C VAL A 141 -14.60 -10.45 -0.70
N GLU A 142 -14.57 -10.83 -1.98
CA GLU A 142 -13.42 -11.59 -2.51
C GLU A 142 -12.13 -10.79 -2.38
N GLY A 143 -11.10 -11.44 -1.85
CA GLY A 143 -9.80 -10.79 -1.67
C GLY A 143 -8.90 -10.89 -2.90
N ALA A 144 -7.93 -10.01 -2.95
CA ALA A 144 -6.91 -9.99 -3.98
C ALA A 144 -6.07 -11.29 -3.96
N PRO A 145 -5.87 -11.96 -5.11
CA PRO A 145 -5.01 -13.14 -5.18
C PRO A 145 -3.55 -12.72 -5.01
N PHE A 146 -2.76 -13.53 -4.29
CA PHE A 146 -1.35 -13.26 -4.09
C PHE A 146 -0.49 -13.75 -5.26
N ALA A 147 0.56 -13.01 -5.59
CA ALA A 147 1.63 -13.51 -6.44
C ALA A 147 2.40 -14.61 -5.67
N SER A 148 2.76 -15.69 -6.37
CA SER A 148 3.52 -16.78 -5.79
C SER A 148 4.98 -16.44 -5.54
N GLU A 149 5.50 -15.45 -6.27
CA GLU A 149 6.89 -15.03 -6.24
C GLU A 149 7.01 -13.54 -5.95
N ALA A 150 8.15 -13.14 -5.39
CA ALA A 150 8.48 -11.73 -5.25
C ALA A 150 8.74 -11.11 -6.63
N PRO A 151 8.40 -9.82 -6.83
CA PRO A 151 8.66 -9.17 -8.09
C PRO A 151 10.16 -9.04 -8.37
N LEU A 152 10.54 -9.00 -9.64
CA LEU A 152 11.92 -8.83 -10.09
C LEU A 152 12.23 -7.38 -10.42
N ALA A 153 13.51 -6.99 -10.32
CA ALA A 153 13.95 -5.68 -10.79
C ALA A 153 13.65 -5.52 -12.30
N GLY A 154 13.10 -4.36 -12.67
CA GLY A 154 12.61 -4.08 -14.02
C GLY A 154 11.15 -4.49 -14.26
N GLU A 155 10.53 -5.24 -13.37
CA GLU A 155 9.11 -5.61 -13.51
C GLU A 155 8.20 -4.40 -13.34
N SER A 156 7.19 -4.31 -14.20
CA SER A 156 6.16 -3.28 -14.14
C SER A 156 4.99 -3.74 -13.29
N LEU A 157 4.55 -2.89 -12.36
CA LEU A 157 3.42 -3.13 -11.46
C LEU A 157 2.41 -1.99 -11.55
N VAL A 158 1.20 -2.26 -11.08
CA VAL A 158 0.15 -1.26 -10.86
C VAL A 158 0.07 -0.96 -9.37
N ALA A 159 0.34 0.28 -8.98
CA ALA A 159 0.02 0.78 -7.65
C ALA A 159 -1.42 1.31 -7.63
N MET A 160 -2.18 0.93 -6.62
CA MET A 160 -3.51 1.46 -6.39
C MET A 160 -3.59 2.09 -5.00
N GLY A 161 -4.23 3.26 -4.94
CA GLY A 161 -4.41 4.02 -3.71
C GLY A 161 -5.85 4.50 -3.59
N ALA A 162 -6.40 4.47 -2.39
CA ALA A 162 -7.74 4.95 -2.09
C ALA A 162 -7.69 6.30 -1.36
N GLY A 163 -8.63 7.16 -1.66
CA GLY A 163 -8.82 8.44 -0.96
C GLY A 163 -10.00 9.20 -1.53
N ASP A 164 -10.70 9.91 -0.66
CA ASP A 164 -11.88 10.70 -1.02
C ASP A 164 -12.96 9.91 -1.77
N GLY A 165 -13.12 8.63 -1.42
CA GLY A 165 -14.09 7.74 -2.06
C GLY A 165 -13.71 7.29 -3.48
N SER A 166 -12.48 7.53 -3.92
CA SER A 166 -11.99 7.15 -5.24
C SER A 166 -10.74 6.28 -5.16
N VAL A 167 -10.52 5.46 -6.20
CA VAL A 167 -9.31 4.67 -6.36
C VAL A 167 -8.41 5.33 -7.41
N ASN A 168 -7.18 5.62 -7.00
CA ASN A 168 -6.14 6.18 -7.85
C ASN A 168 -5.24 5.06 -8.36
N VAL A 169 -4.80 5.16 -9.62
CA VAL A 169 -3.99 4.13 -10.29
C VAL A 169 -2.72 4.74 -10.85
N LEU A 170 -1.59 4.08 -10.61
CA LEU A 170 -0.29 4.52 -11.08
C LEU A 170 0.56 3.33 -11.52
N GLY A 171 1.10 3.39 -12.74
CA GLY A 171 2.11 2.44 -13.20
C GLY A 171 3.45 2.72 -12.53
N VAL A 172 4.08 1.68 -12.00
CA VAL A 172 5.38 1.74 -11.33
C VAL A 172 6.30 0.65 -11.85
N VAL A 173 7.60 0.80 -11.65
CA VAL A 173 8.61 -0.20 -12.00
C VAL A 173 9.42 -0.54 -10.76
N VAL A 174 9.69 -1.82 -10.55
CA VAL A 174 10.58 -2.29 -9.49
C VAL A 174 12.02 -1.89 -9.82
N ALA A 175 12.60 -1.00 -9.03
CA ALA A 175 13.96 -0.53 -9.22
C ALA A 175 15.00 -1.54 -8.70
N SER A 176 14.74 -2.09 -7.50
CA SER A 176 15.62 -3.06 -6.87
C SER A 176 14.83 -3.91 -5.87
N VAL A 177 15.35 -5.09 -5.58
CA VAL A 177 14.80 -6.02 -4.58
C VAL A 177 15.88 -6.32 -3.56
N SER A 178 15.56 -6.23 -2.27
CA SER A 178 16.47 -6.50 -1.17
C SER A 178 15.73 -7.25 -0.05
N GLY A 179 15.88 -8.56 0.01
CA GLY A 179 15.17 -9.40 0.97
C GLY A 179 13.66 -9.32 0.81
N ASP A 180 13.01 -8.87 1.87
CA ASP A 180 11.55 -8.76 1.93
C ASP A 180 10.99 -7.47 1.31
N LEU A 181 11.87 -6.53 0.98
CA LEU A 181 11.54 -5.21 0.49
C LEU A 181 11.97 -5.03 -0.97
N PHE A 182 11.26 -4.15 -1.66
CA PHE A 182 11.67 -3.66 -2.98
C PHE A 182 11.40 -2.16 -3.10
N THR A 183 12.19 -1.50 -3.95
CA THR A 183 12.03 -0.07 -4.25
C THR A 183 11.31 0.11 -5.57
N LEU A 184 10.58 1.21 -5.66
CA LEU A 184 9.74 1.52 -6.82
C LEU A 184 10.19 2.83 -7.47
N LEU A 185 10.07 2.86 -8.78
CA LEU A 185 10.17 4.07 -9.60
C LEU A 185 8.83 4.34 -10.23
N SER A 186 8.44 5.61 -10.27
CA SER A 186 7.23 6.07 -10.93
C SER A 186 7.45 7.43 -11.60
N LYS A 187 6.66 7.71 -12.64
CA LYS A 187 6.69 9.01 -13.32
C LYS A 187 6.10 10.15 -12.48
N ARG A 188 5.31 9.82 -11.48
CA ARG A 188 4.70 10.77 -10.53
C ARG A 188 5.08 10.36 -9.12
N ALA A 189 5.18 11.33 -8.23
CA ALA A 189 5.32 11.05 -6.81
C ALA A 189 4.09 10.27 -6.31
N MET A 190 4.33 9.24 -5.51
CA MET A 190 3.29 8.54 -4.78
C MET A 190 3.06 9.28 -3.46
N ASP A 191 1.88 9.81 -3.28
CA ASP A 191 1.46 10.52 -2.08
C ASP A 191 0.86 9.58 -1.02
N SER A 192 0.34 10.13 0.07
CA SER A 192 -0.22 9.36 1.18
C SER A 192 -1.41 8.46 0.80
N ARG A 193 -2.10 8.75 -0.30
CA ARG A 193 -3.18 7.90 -0.81
C ARG A 193 -2.71 6.51 -1.25
N PHE A 194 -1.43 6.34 -1.54
CA PHE A 194 -0.86 5.04 -1.90
C PHE A 194 -0.26 4.28 -0.71
N TRP A 195 -0.11 4.89 0.47
CA TRP A 195 0.47 4.23 1.64
C TRP A 195 -0.41 3.09 2.13
N GLY A 196 0.16 1.89 2.20
CA GLY A 196 -0.55 0.64 2.47
C GLY A 196 -1.28 0.07 1.26
N GLY A 197 -1.30 0.80 0.15
CA GLY A 197 -1.97 0.39 -1.09
C GLY A 197 -1.29 -0.77 -1.78
N PRO A 198 -2.10 -1.60 -2.49
CA PRO A 198 -1.60 -2.76 -3.20
C PRO A 198 -0.79 -2.40 -4.44
N LEU A 199 0.14 -3.29 -4.73
CA LEU A 199 0.92 -3.35 -5.96
C LEU A 199 0.55 -4.64 -6.68
N PHE A 200 -0.04 -4.55 -7.86
CA PHE A 200 -0.47 -5.70 -8.63
C PHE A 200 0.42 -5.93 -9.84
N ASP A 201 0.66 -7.20 -10.15
CA ASP A 201 1.30 -7.59 -11.41
C ASP A 201 0.32 -7.50 -12.60
N SER A 202 0.80 -7.72 -13.82
CA SER A 202 -0.01 -7.67 -15.04
C SER A 202 -1.14 -8.70 -15.09
N ARG A 203 -1.10 -9.73 -14.23
CA ARG A 203 -2.14 -10.74 -14.06
C ARG A 203 -3.16 -10.35 -13.00
N GLY A 204 -2.94 -9.25 -12.28
CA GLY A 204 -3.77 -8.78 -11.16
C GLY A 204 -3.54 -9.56 -9.88
N ARG A 205 -2.36 -10.11 -9.66
CA ARG A 205 -1.97 -10.74 -8.42
C ARG A 205 -1.22 -9.73 -7.56
N LEU A 206 -1.49 -9.75 -6.26
CA LEU A 206 -0.84 -8.89 -5.28
C LEU A 206 0.65 -9.23 -5.20
N ALA A 207 1.50 -8.34 -5.67
CA ALA A 207 2.96 -8.45 -5.60
C ALA A 207 3.52 -7.89 -4.27
N GLY A 208 2.80 -6.97 -3.65
CA GLY A 208 3.17 -6.37 -2.37
C GLY A 208 2.27 -5.20 -2.00
N ILE A 209 2.59 -4.53 -0.90
CA ILE A 209 1.97 -3.25 -0.50
C ILE A 209 3.01 -2.16 -0.38
N GLN A 210 2.62 -0.94 -0.70
CA GLN A 210 3.47 0.23 -0.56
C GLN A 210 3.61 0.63 0.90
N LEU A 211 4.83 0.90 1.33
CA LEU A 211 5.14 1.37 2.67
C LEU A 211 5.11 2.90 2.77
N THR A 212 4.91 3.38 3.98
CA THR A 212 5.10 4.79 4.31
C THR A 212 6.59 5.12 4.24
N SER A 213 7.02 5.95 3.30
CA SER A 213 8.42 6.38 3.22
C SER A 213 8.56 7.79 2.68
N VAL A 214 9.45 8.56 3.30
CA VAL A 214 9.84 9.88 2.82
C VAL A 214 11.06 9.71 1.92
N GLY A 215 10.97 10.19 0.68
CA GLY A 215 12.11 10.26 -0.25
C GLY A 215 12.38 9.03 -1.11
N SER A 216 11.85 7.85 -0.80
CA SER A 216 11.92 6.67 -1.66
C SER A 216 10.68 5.80 -1.53
N SER A 217 10.08 5.43 -2.65
CA SER A 217 8.94 4.54 -2.64
C SER A 217 9.40 3.11 -2.39
N LYS A 218 9.12 2.58 -1.20
CA LYS A 218 9.43 1.20 -0.79
C LYS A 218 8.16 0.38 -0.68
N ALA A 219 8.28 -0.90 -0.85
CA ALA A 219 7.20 -1.84 -0.69
C ALA A 219 7.68 -3.13 0.00
N VAL A 220 6.77 -3.80 0.70
CA VAL A 220 6.98 -5.14 1.23
C VAL A 220 6.34 -6.16 0.29
N SER A 221 7.02 -7.29 0.07
CA SER A 221 6.53 -8.30 -0.86
C SER A 221 5.31 -9.04 -0.32
N ALA A 222 4.41 -9.44 -1.22
CA ALA A 222 3.25 -10.26 -0.88
C ALA A 222 3.65 -11.60 -0.24
N ARG A 223 4.78 -12.17 -0.66
CA ARG A 223 5.34 -13.38 -0.05
C ARG A 223 5.67 -13.19 1.43
N THR A 224 6.20 -12.02 1.80
CA THR A 224 6.48 -11.68 3.20
C THR A 224 5.21 -11.52 3.99
N ILE A 225 4.19 -10.88 3.41
CA ILE A 225 2.86 -10.76 4.01
C ILE A 225 2.27 -12.16 4.23
N GLN A 226 2.37 -13.07 3.25
CA GLN A 226 1.89 -14.44 3.39
C GLN A 226 2.58 -15.16 4.54
N ARG A 227 3.91 -15.06 4.67
CA ARG A 227 4.64 -15.64 5.81
C ARG A 227 4.18 -15.07 7.16
N LEU A 228 3.89 -13.77 7.22
CA LEU A 228 3.37 -13.15 8.44
C LEU A 228 1.99 -13.72 8.81
N LEU A 229 1.11 -13.91 7.83
CA LEU A 229 -0.20 -14.54 8.03
C LEU A 229 -0.05 -15.97 8.57
N ASP A 230 0.82 -16.77 7.94
CA ASP A 230 1.08 -18.16 8.32
C ASP A 230 1.65 -18.25 9.75
N GLN A 231 2.61 -17.40 10.11
CA GLN A 231 3.19 -17.33 11.46
C GLN A 231 2.18 -16.95 12.53
N ARG A 232 1.14 -16.21 12.17
CA ARG A 232 0.06 -15.79 13.08
C ARG A 232 -1.14 -16.75 13.06
N GLY A 233 -1.08 -17.83 12.30
CA GLY A 233 -2.20 -18.76 12.13
C GLY A 233 -3.40 -18.13 11.42
N LEU A 234 -3.21 -17.03 10.70
CA LEU A 234 -4.23 -16.30 9.96
C LEU A 234 -4.29 -16.87 8.54
N ASN A 235 -5.03 -17.95 8.38
CA ASN A 235 -5.15 -18.58 7.07
C ASN A 235 -6.28 -17.92 6.26
N ARG A 236 -5.97 -17.46 5.04
CA ARG A 236 -6.96 -16.94 4.07
C ARG A 236 -8.04 -17.95 3.68
N ASN A 237 -7.84 -19.23 3.96
CA ASN A 237 -8.79 -20.31 3.69
C ASN A 237 -9.65 -20.68 4.90
N SER A 238 -9.48 -20.00 6.02
CA SER A 238 -10.31 -20.21 7.23
C SER A 238 -10.99 -18.90 7.61
N PRO A 239 -12.28 -18.91 7.95
CA PRO A 239 -12.98 -17.70 8.37
C PRO A 239 -12.28 -17.08 9.59
N ALA A 240 -12.19 -15.74 9.60
CA ALA A 240 -11.67 -15.01 10.77
C ALA A 240 -12.48 -15.41 12.00
N ARG A 241 -11.80 -15.90 13.06
CA ARG A 241 -12.46 -16.18 14.34
C ARG A 241 -12.80 -14.84 14.98
N HIS A 242 -14.09 -14.59 15.14
CA HIS A 242 -14.66 -13.41 15.79
C HIS A 242 -14.42 -13.39 17.31
#